data_5b62e02c6a1dd486ec8c63d94b67e7a4
#
_entry.id   5b62e02c6a1dd486ec8c63d94b67e7a4
#
_cell.length_a   1.000
_cell.length_b   1.000
_cell.length_c   1.000
_cell.angle_alpha   90.00
_cell.angle_beta   90.00
_cell.angle_gamma   90.00
#
_symmetry.space_group_name_H-M   'P 1'
#
loop_
_entity.id
_entity.type
_entity.pdbx_description
1 polymer ?
#
loop_
_entity_poly.entity_id
_entity_poly.type
_entity_poly.pdbx_seq_one_letter_code
_entity_poly.pdbx_strand_id
1 'polypeptide(L)'
;MTQEYNAAAIEVLSGLDPVRKRPGMYTDTTRPNHLVQEVVDNSVDEALAGHADTINVVLYKDGSVRVDDNGRGMPVDIHPEQGIPGVEVILTQLHAGGKFSNKNYQFSGGLHGVGVSVVNALSEKLLVEIKRGGGVYQMEFAGGDKVSDLQQSGTVGKNNTGTSVHFWPDGKYFDSNRVSVSKLKHVLRAKAVLCPGLKITLNSELSDEQFEWCYQNGLQEYLLDRVGDAEIFPQPPFMANMAASNEAVEWGIVWTPDSLPETIAESYVNLVPTAQGGTHVNGLRAGLTEAMREFLDFRNLLPRGVKIAPEDVWESCHFVLSVKLEDPQFSGQTKERLSSRECVTFVSGVAKDTFSLWLNQHPQEGEKIAEIILASAQKRLRAGKKIIRKKITSGPALPGKLADCSGQDLSRTELFLVEGDSAGGSAKQARDREFQAIMPLRGKILNTWEVDSGEVMASQEVHDIAVALGIEPDSNDLQNLRYGKICILADADSDGNHIATLICALFYQHFNALVRAGHVFVAMPPLYRIDVGKKVFYALDESERLGVLARIEAEKLTGKINIQRFKGLGEMNPSQLRETTMNPDTRRLVQLTIEENDDTREQMDLLLAKKRAGDRKSWLEDRGNLAQI
;
A
#
# COMPACT_ATOMS: atom_id res chain seq x y z
N MET A 1 -35.99 -27.57 10.24
CA MET A 1 -35.21 -28.20 11.31
C MET A 1 -34.05 -27.25 11.57
N THR A 2 -34.12 -26.50 12.65
CA THR A 2 -32.99 -25.64 13.11
C THR A 2 -31.88 -26.58 13.54
N GLN A 3 -30.78 -26.62 12.79
CA GLN A 3 -29.56 -27.28 13.26
C GLN A 3 -29.13 -26.58 14.55
N GLU A 4 -29.11 -27.31 15.65
CA GLU A 4 -28.54 -26.79 16.90
C GLU A 4 -27.05 -26.53 16.69
N TYR A 5 -26.64 -25.28 16.90
CA TYR A 5 -25.24 -24.88 16.88
C TYR A 5 -24.54 -25.48 18.12
N ASN A 6 -23.82 -26.55 17.91
CA ASN A 6 -23.05 -27.24 18.95
C ASN A 6 -21.59 -27.45 18.53
N ALA A 7 -20.75 -27.97 19.39
CA ALA A 7 -19.32 -28.17 19.11
C ALA A 7 -19.04 -29.00 17.84
N ALA A 8 -19.97 -29.86 17.40
CA ALA A 8 -19.84 -30.63 16.15
C ALA A 8 -20.03 -29.75 14.88
N ALA A 9 -20.58 -28.55 15.04
CA ALA A 9 -20.71 -27.59 13.93
C ALA A 9 -19.44 -26.72 13.76
N ILE A 10 -18.43 -26.87 14.64
CA ILE A 10 -17.15 -26.15 14.54
C ILE A 10 -16.24 -26.95 13.60
N GLU A 11 -15.96 -26.39 12.43
CA GLU A 11 -15.01 -26.94 11.47
C GLU A 11 -13.59 -26.47 11.81
N VAL A 12 -12.65 -27.40 11.98
CA VAL A 12 -11.23 -27.11 12.18
C VAL A 12 -10.50 -27.38 10.87
N LEU A 13 -9.92 -26.33 10.28
CA LEU A 13 -9.14 -26.40 9.05
C LEU A 13 -7.70 -26.80 9.38
N SER A 14 -7.10 -27.64 8.54
CA SER A 14 -5.71 -28.09 8.70
C SER A 14 -4.90 -27.91 7.40
N GLY A 15 -3.58 -27.87 7.52
CA GLY A 15 -2.68 -27.74 6.38
C GLY A 15 -2.91 -26.46 5.59
N LEU A 16 -3.19 -26.59 4.29
CA LEU A 16 -3.42 -25.46 3.36
C LEU A 16 -4.92 -25.12 3.15
N ASP A 17 -5.85 -25.81 3.82
CA ASP A 17 -7.29 -25.54 3.70
C ASP A 17 -7.70 -24.13 4.12
N PRO A 18 -7.10 -23.51 5.16
CA PRO A 18 -7.39 -22.11 5.50
C PRO A 18 -7.14 -21.15 4.35
N VAL A 19 -6.04 -21.37 3.60
CA VAL A 19 -5.66 -20.55 2.44
C VAL A 19 -6.66 -20.72 1.30
N ARG A 20 -7.02 -21.97 0.99
CA ARG A 20 -7.97 -22.30 -0.08
C ARG A 20 -9.39 -21.76 0.20
N LYS A 21 -9.81 -21.81 1.47
CA LYS A 21 -11.14 -21.31 1.88
C LYS A 21 -11.23 -19.80 2.00
N ARG A 22 -10.11 -19.12 2.33
CA ARG A 22 -10.07 -17.67 2.54
C ARG A 22 -8.79 -17.06 1.95
N PRO A 23 -8.62 -17.11 0.61
CA PRO A 23 -7.40 -16.63 -0.04
C PRO A 23 -7.09 -15.16 0.25
N GLY A 24 -8.12 -14.30 0.35
CA GLY A 24 -7.97 -12.88 0.65
C GLY A 24 -7.32 -12.55 2.01
N MET A 25 -7.25 -13.53 2.94
CA MET A 25 -6.50 -13.38 4.19
C MET A 25 -4.98 -13.50 4.00
N TYR A 26 -4.55 -14.11 2.89
CA TYR A 26 -3.15 -14.48 2.66
C TYR A 26 -2.53 -13.77 1.46
N THR A 27 -3.35 -13.33 0.50
CA THR A 27 -2.89 -12.71 -0.75
C THR A 27 -3.90 -11.70 -1.29
N ASP A 28 -3.43 -10.82 -2.18
CA ASP A 28 -4.32 -10.04 -3.04
C ASP A 28 -4.96 -10.96 -4.08
N THR A 29 -6.28 -11.02 -4.09
CA THR A 29 -7.06 -11.88 -4.99
C THR A 29 -7.45 -11.18 -6.31
N THR A 30 -7.09 -9.94 -6.51
CA THR A 30 -7.36 -9.24 -7.77
C THR A 30 -6.56 -9.84 -8.94
N ARG A 31 -5.27 -10.11 -8.71
CA ARG A 31 -4.34 -10.72 -9.68
C ARG A 31 -3.26 -11.54 -8.97
N PRO A 32 -2.64 -12.53 -9.63
CA PRO A 32 -1.63 -13.39 -9.01
C PRO A 32 -0.25 -12.70 -8.82
N ASN A 33 -0.15 -11.38 -8.96
CA ASN A 33 1.10 -10.63 -8.79
C ASN A 33 1.75 -10.88 -7.44
N HIS A 34 0.96 -10.96 -6.36
CA HIS A 34 1.48 -11.20 -5.01
C HIS A 34 2.09 -12.60 -4.87
N LEU A 35 1.53 -13.62 -5.55
CA LEU A 35 2.15 -14.96 -5.57
C LEU A 35 3.55 -14.93 -6.20
N VAL A 36 3.70 -14.19 -7.32
CA VAL A 36 5.03 -14.00 -7.95
C VAL A 36 5.98 -13.31 -7.00
N GLN A 37 5.49 -12.26 -6.32
CA GLN A 37 6.29 -11.52 -5.35
C GLN A 37 6.78 -12.40 -4.20
N GLU A 38 5.95 -13.28 -3.64
CA GLU A 38 6.33 -14.19 -2.55
C GLU A 38 7.45 -15.17 -2.97
N VAL A 39 7.42 -15.67 -4.21
CA VAL A 39 8.51 -16.51 -4.73
C VAL A 39 9.79 -15.70 -4.94
N VAL A 40 9.68 -14.51 -5.53
CA VAL A 40 10.81 -13.59 -5.74
C VAL A 40 11.43 -13.18 -4.40
N ASP A 41 10.61 -12.87 -3.38
CA ASP A 41 11.09 -12.47 -2.05
C ASP A 41 11.94 -13.57 -1.39
N ASN A 42 11.63 -14.84 -1.61
CA ASN A 42 12.49 -15.92 -1.13
C ASN A 42 13.84 -15.95 -1.84
N SER A 43 13.88 -15.71 -3.15
CA SER A 43 15.12 -15.62 -3.91
C SER A 43 15.95 -14.39 -3.52
N VAL A 44 15.29 -13.27 -3.23
CA VAL A 44 15.93 -12.03 -2.74
C VAL A 44 16.49 -12.22 -1.33
N ASP A 45 15.82 -12.97 -0.46
CA ASP A 45 16.35 -13.29 0.88
C ASP A 45 17.67 -14.10 0.78
N GLU A 46 17.82 -14.99 -0.21
CA GLU A 46 19.10 -15.66 -0.50
C GLU A 46 20.18 -14.65 -0.96
N ALA A 47 19.80 -13.64 -1.76
CA ALA A 47 20.71 -12.58 -2.18
C ALA A 47 21.16 -11.70 -1.00
N LEU A 48 20.23 -11.32 -0.11
CA LEU A 48 20.54 -10.58 1.11
C LEU A 48 21.48 -11.34 2.06
N ALA A 49 21.34 -12.67 2.09
CA ALA A 49 22.23 -13.55 2.85
C ALA A 49 23.58 -13.76 2.14
N GLY A 50 23.81 -13.17 0.96
CA GLY A 50 25.05 -13.26 0.19
C GLY A 50 25.24 -14.57 -0.56
N HIS A 51 24.16 -15.31 -0.81
CA HIS A 51 24.20 -16.62 -1.46
C HIS A 51 23.67 -16.63 -2.88
N ALA A 52 22.96 -15.60 -3.32
CA ALA A 52 22.49 -15.42 -4.69
C ALA A 52 22.92 -14.06 -5.23
N ASP A 53 23.16 -13.99 -6.54
CA ASP A 53 23.45 -12.76 -7.27
C ASP A 53 22.60 -12.62 -8.55
N THR A 54 21.80 -13.61 -8.86
CA THR A 54 20.99 -13.65 -10.09
C THR A 54 19.61 -14.25 -9.82
N ILE A 55 18.57 -13.54 -10.26
CA ILE A 55 17.17 -13.99 -10.24
C ILE A 55 16.60 -13.82 -11.65
N ASN A 56 15.98 -14.87 -12.20
CA ASN A 56 15.32 -14.84 -13.48
C ASN A 56 13.82 -15.11 -13.31
N VAL A 57 12.99 -14.25 -13.87
CA VAL A 57 11.53 -14.38 -13.85
C VAL A 57 11.03 -14.54 -15.28
N VAL A 58 10.21 -15.56 -15.52
CA VAL A 58 9.61 -15.82 -16.83
C VAL A 58 8.09 -15.88 -16.68
N LEU A 59 7.39 -15.09 -17.48
CA LEU A 59 5.93 -15.14 -17.64
C LEU A 59 5.61 -15.84 -18.95
N TYR A 60 5.01 -17.02 -18.88
CA TYR A 60 4.66 -17.82 -20.05
C TYR A 60 3.29 -17.44 -20.64
N LYS A 61 3.09 -17.78 -21.93
CA LYS A 61 1.81 -17.53 -22.64
C LYS A 61 0.61 -18.24 -22.03
N ASP A 62 0.83 -19.37 -21.36
CA ASP A 62 -0.20 -20.12 -20.68
C ASP A 62 -0.61 -19.52 -19.32
N GLY A 63 0.00 -18.41 -18.93
CA GLY A 63 -0.26 -17.72 -17.66
C GLY A 63 0.57 -18.25 -16.50
N SER A 64 1.41 -19.28 -16.71
CA SER A 64 2.32 -19.77 -15.68
C SER A 64 3.49 -18.82 -15.46
N VAL A 65 4.11 -18.94 -14.28
CA VAL A 65 5.24 -18.12 -13.87
C VAL A 65 6.36 -19.00 -13.35
N ARG A 66 7.57 -18.73 -13.80
CA ARG A 66 8.78 -19.39 -13.31
C ARG A 66 9.72 -18.35 -12.72
N VAL A 67 10.25 -18.65 -11.54
CA VAL A 67 11.29 -17.88 -10.86
C VAL A 67 12.46 -18.78 -10.57
N ASP A 68 13.63 -18.39 -11.04
CA ASP A 68 14.90 -19.10 -10.83
C ASP A 68 15.86 -18.24 -10.05
N ASP A 69 16.53 -18.77 -9.05
CA ASP A 69 17.68 -18.16 -8.38
C ASP A 69 18.90 -19.08 -8.40
N ASN A 70 20.06 -18.48 -8.17
CA ASN A 70 21.33 -19.21 -8.01
C ASN A 70 21.79 -19.27 -6.55
N GLY A 71 20.86 -19.23 -5.59
CA GLY A 71 21.12 -19.35 -4.16
C GLY A 71 21.55 -20.75 -3.72
N ARG A 72 21.47 -21.04 -2.42
CA ARG A 72 21.89 -22.35 -1.85
C ARG A 72 21.00 -23.51 -2.27
N GLY A 73 19.84 -23.26 -2.80
CA GLY A 73 18.78 -24.24 -3.03
C GLY A 73 18.00 -24.60 -1.76
N MET A 74 16.71 -24.81 -1.87
CA MET A 74 15.88 -25.26 -0.75
C MET A 74 16.41 -26.54 -0.11
N PRO A 75 16.19 -26.76 1.21
CA PRO A 75 16.66 -27.97 1.89
C PRO A 75 15.95 -29.21 1.36
N VAL A 76 16.75 -30.22 0.96
CA VAL A 76 16.29 -31.51 0.41
C VAL A 76 16.40 -32.65 1.43
N ASP A 77 17.08 -32.40 2.54
CA ASP A 77 17.23 -33.33 3.66
C ASP A 77 15.92 -33.49 4.45
N ILE A 78 15.81 -34.60 5.15
CA ILE A 78 14.63 -34.92 5.96
C ILE A 78 14.60 -34.05 7.20
N HIS A 79 13.49 -33.35 7.40
CA HIS A 79 13.25 -32.52 8.60
C HIS A 79 13.16 -33.46 9.84
N PRO A 80 13.95 -33.21 10.90
CA PRO A 80 14.08 -34.17 12.02
C PRO A 80 12.75 -34.40 12.77
N GLU A 81 11.86 -33.41 12.89
CA GLU A 81 10.58 -33.55 13.61
C GLU A 81 9.44 -33.98 12.69
N GLN A 82 9.46 -33.58 11.40
CA GLN A 82 8.35 -33.84 10.48
C GLN A 82 8.51 -35.15 9.68
N GLY A 83 9.73 -35.67 9.59
CA GLY A 83 10.00 -36.91 8.88
C GLY A 83 9.85 -36.88 7.36
N ILE A 84 9.70 -35.67 6.78
CA ILE A 84 9.56 -35.40 5.34
C ILE A 84 10.64 -34.43 4.87
N PRO A 85 10.92 -34.33 3.55
CA PRO A 85 11.92 -33.41 3.02
C PRO A 85 11.62 -31.94 3.40
N GLY A 86 12.67 -31.15 3.67
CA GLY A 86 12.51 -29.74 4.06
C GLY A 86 11.73 -28.92 3.03
N VAL A 87 11.91 -29.15 1.73
CA VAL A 87 11.15 -28.52 0.65
C VAL A 87 9.65 -28.84 0.74
N GLU A 88 9.27 -30.07 1.10
CA GLU A 88 7.89 -30.47 1.29
C GLU A 88 7.28 -29.73 2.49
N VAL A 89 8.00 -29.62 3.61
CA VAL A 89 7.57 -28.85 4.78
C VAL A 89 7.28 -27.38 4.40
N ILE A 90 8.22 -26.74 3.69
CA ILE A 90 8.11 -25.33 3.28
C ILE A 90 6.90 -25.08 2.36
N LEU A 91 6.59 -26.04 1.47
CA LEU A 91 5.52 -25.87 0.47
C LEU A 91 4.14 -26.32 0.96
N THR A 92 4.04 -27.16 2.00
CA THR A 92 2.76 -27.73 2.44
C THR A 92 2.32 -27.31 3.85
N GLN A 93 3.20 -26.68 4.62
CA GLN A 93 2.87 -26.26 5.99
C GLN A 93 2.92 -24.74 6.12
N LEU A 94 1.88 -24.18 6.76
CA LEU A 94 1.86 -22.77 7.16
C LEU A 94 2.79 -22.57 8.36
N HIS A 95 3.38 -21.40 8.44
CA HIS A 95 4.30 -21.02 9.52
C HIS A 95 5.53 -21.95 9.62
N ALA A 96 5.97 -22.49 8.48
CA ALA A 96 7.19 -23.27 8.37
C ALA A 96 8.25 -22.50 7.58
N GLY A 97 9.46 -22.39 8.14
CA GLY A 97 10.58 -21.72 7.45
C GLY A 97 11.76 -21.43 8.36
N GLY A 98 12.94 -21.31 7.75
CA GLY A 98 14.20 -21.01 8.46
C GLY A 98 14.35 -19.55 8.91
N LYS A 99 13.33 -18.72 8.70
CA LYS A 99 13.35 -17.26 8.97
C LYS A 99 12.84 -16.88 10.37
N PHE A 100 12.30 -17.84 11.14
CA PHE A 100 11.87 -17.63 12.52
C PHE A 100 13.02 -17.54 13.53
N SER A 101 14.24 -17.88 13.11
CA SER A 101 15.43 -17.71 13.93
C SER A 101 16.39 -16.75 13.24
N ASN A 102 16.84 -15.70 13.94
CA ASN A 102 17.80 -14.70 13.45
C ASN A 102 19.19 -15.28 13.12
N LYS A 103 19.35 -16.61 13.16
CA LYS A 103 20.63 -17.28 12.88
C LYS A 103 21.02 -17.28 11.41
N ASN A 104 20.03 -17.26 10.50
CA ASN A 104 20.27 -17.38 9.06
C ASN A 104 19.96 -16.10 8.27
N TYR A 105 19.09 -15.23 8.79
CA TYR A 105 18.65 -14.00 8.13
C TYR A 105 18.44 -12.92 9.20
N GLN A 106 19.23 -11.86 9.14
CA GLN A 106 19.11 -10.75 10.08
C GLN A 106 17.91 -9.83 9.75
N PHE A 107 17.67 -9.63 8.45
CA PHE A 107 16.51 -8.92 7.93
C PHE A 107 15.92 -9.73 6.78
N SER A 108 14.63 -9.95 6.78
CA SER A 108 13.98 -10.68 5.69
C SER A 108 12.65 -10.03 5.28
N GLY A 109 12.28 -10.15 4.01
CA GLY A 109 10.99 -9.71 3.50
C GLY A 109 9.85 -10.67 3.89
N GLY A 110 10.17 -11.96 4.04
CA GLY A 110 9.23 -13.01 4.42
C GLY A 110 9.17 -13.22 5.93
N LEU A 111 8.26 -12.52 6.62
CA LEU A 111 8.16 -12.50 8.08
C LEU A 111 7.30 -13.64 8.66
N HIS A 112 6.38 -14.21 7.90
CA HIS A 112 5.32 -15.09 8.44
C HIS A 112 5.51 -16.57 8.12
N GLY A 113 6.48 -16.95 7.27
CA GLY A 113 6.71 -18.33 6.89
C GLY A 113 5.53 -18.99 6.15
N VAL A 114 4.73 -18.20 5.44
CA VAL A 114 3.53 -18.68 4.73
C VAL A 114 3.58 -18.43 3.22
N GLY A 115 4.46 -17.58 2.70
CA GLY A 115 4.41 -17.10 1.32
C GLY A 115 4.38 -18.20 0.27
N VAL A 116 5.38 -19.08 0.26
CA VAL A 116 5.47 -20.14 -0.77
C VAL A 116 4.42 -21.22 -0.59
N SER A 117 4.00 -21.53 0.64
CA SER A 117 2.90 -22.46 0.89
C SER A 117 1.56 -21.89 0.40
N VAL A 118 1.36 -20.55 0.48
CA VAL A 118 0.23 -19.85 -0.13
C VAL A 118 0.29 -19.95 -1.67
N VAL A 119 1.48 -19.76 -2.28
CA VAL A 119 1.65 -19.93 -3.73
C VAL A 119 1.23 -21.35 -4.14
N ASN A 120 1.68 -22.37 -3.42
CA ASN A 120 1.32 -23.76 -3.69
C ASN A 120 -0.19 -24.00 -3.53
N ALA A 121 -0.80 -23.51 -2.45
CA ALA A 121 -2.22 -23.69 -2.16
C ALA A 121 -3.15 -23.08 -3.24
N LEU A 122 -2.73 -21.95 -3.84
CA LEU A 122 -3.51 -21.18 -4.82
C LEU A 122 -3.07 -21.41 -6.28
N SER A 123 -2.30 -22.48 -6.53
CA SER A 123 -1.88 -22.89 -7.87
C SER A 123 -2.55 -24.21 -8.27
N GLU A 124 -2.94 -24.31 -9.54
CA GLU A 124 -3.40 -25.59 -10.12
C GLU A 124 -2.28 -26.62 -10.09
N LYS A 125 -1.06 -26.16 -10.40
CA LYS A 125 0.16 -26.95 -10.44
C LYS A 125 1.34 -26.13 -9.96
N LEU A 126 2.27 -26.76 -9.24
CA LEU A 126 3.56 -26.20 -8.89
C LEU A 126 4.66 -27.27 -9.04
N LEU A 127 5.72 -26.89 -9.73
CA LEU A 127 6.94 -27.69 -9.89
C LEU A 127 8.11 -26.97 -9.24
N VAL A 128 8.81 -27.62 -8.34
CA VAL A 128 10.06 -27.13 -7.77
C VAL A 128 11.23 -27.97 -8.25
N GLU A 129 12.27 -27.31 -8.76
CA GLU A 129 13.57 -27.91 -9.08
C GLU A 129 14.64 -27.29 -8.19
N ILE A 130 15.46 -28.12 -7.58
CA ILE A 130 16.48 -27.71 -6.60
C ILE A 130 17.82 -28.26 -7.01
N LYS A 131 18.80 -27.39 -7.16
CA LYS A 131 20.22 -27.75 -7.36
C LYS A 131 20.95 -27.58 -6.02
N ARG A 132 21.33 -28.66 -5.40
CA ARG A 132 22.00 -28.64 -4.08
C ARG A 132 22.93 -29.83 -3.88
N GLY A 133 24.13 -29.57 -3.36
CA GLY A 133 25.09 -30.63 -3.02
C GLY A 133 25.60 -31.46 -4.20
N GLY A 134 25.44 -30.98 -5.45
CA GLY A 134 25.80 -31.69 -6.68
C GLY A 134 24.66 -32.52 -7.27
N GLY A 135 23.48 -32.56 -6.63
CA GLY A 135 22.24 -33.16 -7.15
C GLY A 135 21.28 -32.15 -7.73
N VAL A 136 20.47 -32.60 -8.68
CA VAL A 136 19.25 -31.89 -9.13
C VAL A 136 18.06 -32.68 -8.63
N TYR A 137 17.19 -32.05 -7.88
CA TYR A 137 16.01 -32.64 -7.25
C TYR A 137 14.75 -31.99 -7.77
N GLN A 138 13.69 -32.78 -7.95
CA GLN A 138 12.39 -32.27 -8.41
C GLN A 138 11.25 -32.80 -7.55
N MET A 139 10.23 -31.97 -7.37
CA MET A 139 8.99 -32.31 -6.67
C MET A 139 7.82 -31.55 -7.28
N GLU A 140 6.67 -32.20 -7.38
CA GLU A 140 5.48 -31.68 -8.03
C GLU A 140 4.29 -31.67 -7.07
N PHE A 141 3.49 -30.60 -7.18
CA PHE A 141 2.26 -30.37 -6.39
C PHE A 141 1.10 -30.01 -7.31
N ALA A 142 -0.12 -30.36 -6.91
CA ALA A 142 -1.35 -29.98 -7.60
C ALA A 142 -2.39 -29.51 -6.58
N GLY A 143 -2.91 -28.28 -6.77
CA GLY A 143 -3.86 -27.68 -5.85
C GLY A 143 -3.37 -27.58 -4.40
N GLY A 144 -2.06 -27.51 -4.20
CA GLY A 144 -1.40 -27.48 -2.90
C GLY A 144 -1.01 -28.84 -2.33
N ASP A 145 -1.50 -29.95 -2.92
CA ASP A 145 -1.21 -31.30 -2.43
C ASP A 145 -0.02 -31.93 -3.19
N LYS A 146 0.77 -32.71 -2.50
CA LYS A 146 1.91 -33.42 -3.09
C LYS A 146 1.43 -34.45 -4.14
N VAL A 147 2.01 -34.37 -5.34
CA VAL A 147 1.76 -35.33 -6.44
C VAL A 147 2.92 -36.34 -6.57
N SER A 148 4.15 -35.89 -6.38
CA SER A 148 5.33 -36.73 -6.45
C SER A 148 6.19 -36.62 -5.20
N ASP A 149 6.88 -37.70 -4.82
CA ASP A 149 7.95 -37.61 -3.83
C ASP A 149 9.15 -36.85 -4.42
N LEU A 150 10.00 -36.31 -3.53
CA LEU A 150 11.23 -35.64 -3.95
C LEU A 150 12.17 -36.68 -4.63
N GLN A 151 12.49 -36.45 -5.89
CA GLN A 151 13.32 -37.33 -6.70
C GLN A 151 14.56 -36.62 -7.18
N GLN A 152 15.71 -37.30 -7.15
CA GLN A 152 16.90 -36.81 -7.80
C GLN A 152 16.79 -37.08 -9.31
N SER A 153 16.61 -36.02 -10.11
CA SER A 153 16.42 -36.07 -11.56
C SER A 153 17.74 -35.98 -12.34
N GLY A 154 18.83 -35.55 -11.66
CA GLY A 154 20.11 -35.33 -12.33
C GLY A 154 21.26 -35.00 -11.39
N THR A 155 22.40 -34.65 -11.98
CA THR A 155 23.59 -34.20 -11.26
C THR A 155 24.16 -32.94 -11.92
N VAL A 156 24.73 -32.06 -11.10
CA VAL A 156 25.39 -30.80 -11.52
C VAL A 156 26.70 -30.62 -10.77
N GLY A 157 27.52 -29.67 -11.19
CA GLY A 157 28.71 -29.31 -10.40
C GLY A 157 28.31 -28.86 -8.98
N LYS A 158 29.08 -29.20 -7.95
CA LYS A 158 28.77 -28.91 -6.54
C LYS A 158 28.52 -27.44 -6.26
N ASN A 159 29.13 -26.55 -7.03
CA ASN A 159 28.97 -25.09 -6.90
C ASN A 159 27.79 -24.55 -7.74
N ASN A 160 27.14 -25.37 -8.56
CA ASN A 160 25.95 -24.99 -9.29
C ASN A 160 24.75 -25.30 -8.41
N THR A 161 24.33 -24.30 -7.65
CA THR A 161 23.20 -24.38 -6.70
C THR A 161 22.09 -23.42 -7.12
N GLY A 162 20.89 -23.56 -6.57
CA GLY A 162 19.78 -22.68 -6.81
C GLY A 162 18.42 -23.35 -6.67
N THR A 163 17.38 -22.55 -6.73
CA THR A 163 15.98 -23.01 -6.72
C THR A 163 15.26 -22.48 -7.95
N SER A 164 14.44 -23.32 -8.55
CA SER A 164 13.47 -22.95 -9.59
C SER A 164 12.07 -23.31 -9.11
N VAL A 165 11.18 -22.33 -9.06
CA VAL A 165 9.75 -22.53 -8.77
C VAL A 165 8.95 -22.15 -9.98
N HIS A 166 8.25 -23.13 -10.58
CA HIS A 166 7.35 -22.93 -11.69
C HIS A 166 5.93 -23.26 -11.26
N PHE A 167 5.00 -22.31 -11.35
CA PHE A 167 3.64 -22.47 -10.87
C PHE A 167 2.60 -21.89 -11.83
N TRP A 168 1.41 -22.48 -11.80
CA TRP A 168 0.23 -22.11 -12.58
C TRP A 168 -0.82 -21.56 -11.63
N PRO A 169 -1.03 -20.24 -11.52
CA PRO A 169 -2.08 -19.67 -10.66
C PRO A 169 -3.45 -20.25 -11.01
N ASP A 170 -4.21 -20.70 -10.01
CA ASP A 170 -5.54 -21.23 -10.20
C ASP A 170 -6.56 -20.09 -10.32
N GLY A 171 -7.11 -19.92 -11.52
CA GLY A 171 -8.00 -18.82 -11.88
C GLY A 171 -9.25 -18.69 -11.01
N LYS A 172 -9.65 -19.75 -10.28
CA LYS A 172 -10.81 -19.69 -9.38
C LYS A 172 -10.62 -18.79 -8.17
N TYR A 173 -9.35 -18.44 -7.82
CA TYR A 173 -9.03 -17.62 -6.66
C TYR A 173 -8.77 -16.15 -6.99
N PHE A 174 -8.70 -15.79 -8.28
CA PHE A 174 -8.35 -14.45 -8.73
C PHE A 174 -9.43 -13.86 -9.63
N ASP A 175 -9.68 -12.55 -9.51
CA ASP A 175 -10.57 -11.83 -10.42
C ASP A 175 -10.04 -11.85 -11.85
N SER A 176 -8.72 -11.79 -12.01
CA SER A 176 -8.01 -12.02 -13.26
C SER A 176 -6.84 -12.97 -13.02
N ASN A 177 -6.73 -14.04 -13.81
CA ASN A 177 -5.61 -15.00 -13.72
C ASN A 177 -4.32 -14.51 -14.42
N ARG A 178 -4.31 -13.27 -14.95
CA ARG A 178 -3.15 -12.70 -15.63
C ARG A 178 -2.35 -11.81 -14.69
N VAL A 179 -1.04 -12.04 -14.67
CA VAL A 179 -0.08 -11.17 -13.97
C VAL A 179 -0.03 -9.81 -14.66
N SER A 180 -0.12 -8.73 -13.90
CA SER A 180 0.16 -7.37 -14.38
C SER A 180 1.66 -7.20 -14.54
N VAL A 181 2.12 -7.11 -15.80
CA VAL A 181 3.54 -6.95 -16.15
C VAL A 181 4.08 -5.62 -15.61
N SER A 182 3.31 -4.53 -15.69
CA SER A 182 3.73 -3.21 -15.20
C SER A 182 3.99 -3.20 -13.68
N LYS A 183 3.07 -3.77 -12.89
CA LYS A 183 3.25 -3.91 -11.43
C LYS A 183 4.45 -4.79 -11.11
N LEU A 184 4.62 -5.90 -11.82
CA LEU A 184 5.74 -6.81 -11.60
C LEU A 184 7.09 -6.14 -11.95
N LYS A 185 7.18 -5.41 -13.06
CA LYS A 185 8.38 -4.63 -13.45
C LYS A 185 8.81 -3.68 -12.33
N HIS A 186 7.86 -2.93 -11.77
CA HIS A 186 8.15 -2.01 -10.66
C HIS A 186 8.73 -2.74 -9.44
N VAL A 187 8.12 -3.84 -9.02
CA VAL A 187 8.59 -4.65 -7.88
C VAL A 187 9.97 -5.23 -8.13
N LEU A 188 10.21 -5.84 -9.29
CA LEU A 188 11.51 -6.45 -9.62
C LEU A 188 12.62 -5.42 -9.69
N ARG A 189 12.36 -4.27 -10.32
CA ARG A 189 13.29 -3.15 -10.37
C ARG A 189 13.65 -2.65 -8.98
N ALA A 190 12.65 -2.47 -8.11
CA ALA A 190 12.86 -2.07 -6.72
C ALA A 190 13.75 -3.06 -5.96
N LYS A 191 13.54 -4.38 -6.12
CA LYS A 191 14.40 -5.41 -5.51
C LYS A 191 15.85 -5.31 -5.98
N ALA A 192 16.08 -5.09 -7.28
CA ALA A 192 17.43 -4.91 -7.82
C ALA A 192 18.13 -3.66 -7.25
N VAL A 193 17.38 -2.57 -7.07
CA VAL A 193 17.88 -1.32 -6.46
C VAL A 193 18.26 -1.53 -4.99
N LEU A 194 17.41 -2.23 -4.23
CA LEU A 194 17.58 -2.43 -2.80
C LEU A 194 18.61 -3.50 -2.44
N CYS A 195 19.08 -4.26 -3.44
CA CYS A 195 20.12 -5.29 -3.32
C CYS A 195 21.24 -4.99 -4.33
N PRO A 196 22.16 -4.06 -4.02
CA PRO A 196 23.25 -3.69 -4.94
C PRO A 196 24.03 -4.92 -5.42
N GLY A 197 24.26 -4.99 -6.74
CA GLY A 197 24.93 -6.12 -7.40
C GLY A 197 24.02 -7.30 -7.76
N LEU A 198 22.76 -7.34 -7.27
CA LEU A 198 21.79 -8.36 -7.66
C LEU A 198 21.29 -8.09 -9.07
N LYS A 199 21.45 -9.07 -9.96
CA LYS A 199 20.91 -9.07 -11.30
C LYS A 199 19.54 -9.71 -11.32
N ILE A 200 18.52 -8.98 -11.77
CA ILE A 200 17.15 -9.49 -11.96
C ILE A 200 16.76 -9.36 -13.42
N THR A 201 16.27 -10.44 -14.01
CA THR A 201 15.72 -10.45 -15.36
C THR A 201 14.23 -10.76 -15.36
N LEU A 202 13.48 -10.15 -16.25
CA LEU A 202 12.09 -10.49 -16.55
C LEU A 202 11.95 -10.76 -18.04
N ASN A 203 11.50 -11.96 -18.38
CA ASN A 203 11.13 -12.35 -19.72
C ASN A 203 9.62 -12.58 -19.77
N SER A 204 8.90 -11.75 -20.51
CA SER A 204 7.44 -11.85 -20.67
C SER A 204 7.09 -12.34 -22.06
N GLU A 205 6.69 -13.59 -22.18
CA GLU A 205 6.12 -14.12 -23.42
C GLU A 205 4.73 -13.56 -23.72
N LEU A 206 4.08 -12.92 -22.72
CA LEU A 206 2.76 -12.30 -22.86
C LEU A 206 2.83 -10.99 -23.66
N SER A 207 3.89 -10.21 -23.49
CA SER A 207 4.12 -8.91 -24.16
C SER A 207 5.31 -8.92 -25.11
N ASP A 208 6.02 -10.05 -25.23
CA ASP A 208 7.27 -10.20 -26.00
C ASP A 208 8.37 -9.19 -25.58
N GLU A 209 8.40 -8.86 -24.28
CA GLU A 209 9.32 -7.91 -23.67
C GLU A 209 10.34 -8.61 -22.77
N GLN A 210 11.56 -8.08 -22.77
CA GLN A 210 12.64 -8.53 -21.90
C GLN A 210 13.24 -7.34 -21.16
N PHE A 211 13.46 -7.51 -19.84
CA PHE A 211 14.04 -6.49 -18.98
C PHE A 211 15.16 -7.09 -18.16
N GLU A 212 16.17 -6.27 -17.89
CA GLU A 212 17.28 -6.61 -17.00
C GLU A 212 17.60 -5.40 -16.13
N TRP A 213 17.76 -5.65 -14.82
CA TRP A 213 18.15 -4.63 -13.85
C TRP A 213 19.32 -5.16 -13.01
N CYS A 214 20.33 -4.32 -12.83
CA CYS A 214 21.45 -4.55 -11.94
C CYS A 214 22.04 -3.19 -11.56
N TYR A 215 21.90 -2.79 -10.32
CA TYR A 215 22.37 -1.50 -9.80
C TYR A 215 23.59 -1.74 -8.90
N GLN A 216 24.74 -1.15 -9.25
CA GLN A 216 25.95 -1.30 -8.45
C GLN A 216 25.97 -0.32 -7.26
N ASN A 217 25.45 0.88 -7.45
CA ASN A 217 25.36 1.93 -6.44
C ASN A 217 23.96 2.08 -5.84
N GLY A 218 23.11 1.06 -5.98
CA GLY A 218 21.81 0.96 -5.32
C GLY A 218 20.91 2.18 -5.51
N LEU A 219 20.49 2.79 -4.41
CA LEU A 219 19.54 3.91 -4.40
C LEU A 219 20.04 5.15 -5.15
N GLN A 220 21.34 5.44 -5.13
CA GLN A 220 21.90 6.62 -5.80
C GLN A 220 21.75 6.52 -7.32
N GLU A 221 22.16 5.39 -7.88
CA GLU A 221 22.07 5.13 -9.32
C GLU A 221 20.62 5.15 -9.78
N TYR A 222 19.74 4.52 -9.00
CA TYR A 222 18.32 4.52 -9.27
C TYR A 222 17.70 5.91 -9.25
N LEU A 223 18.01 6.72 -8.24
CA LEU A 223 17.48 8.08 -8.13
C LEU A 223 17.93 8.93 -9.30
N LEU A 224 19.21 8.83 -9.71
CA LEU A 224 19.74 9.53 -10.88
C LEU A 224 19.07 9.09 -12.19
N ASP A 225 18.84 7.78 -12.38
CA ASP A 225 18.14 7.24 -13.54
C ASP A 225 16.67 7.71 -13.60
N ARG A 226 16.01 7.86 -12.45
CA ARG A 226 14.63 8.35 -12.39
C ARG A 226 14.47 9.84 -12.63
N VAL A 227 15.41 10.66 -12.14
CA VAL A 227 15.37 12.12 -12.39
C VAL A 227 15.84 12.50 -13.78
N GLY A 228 16.60 11.60 -14.47
CA GLY A 228 17.09 11.81 -15.83
C GLY A 228 17.98 13.03 -15.97
N ASP A 229 17.72 13.86 -16.98
CA ASP A 229 18.51 15.06 -17.30
C ASP A 229 18.06 16.31 -16.51
N ALA A 230 17.17 16.16 -15.52
CA ALA A 230 16.70 17.29 -14.71
C ALA A 230 17.83 17.92 -13.89
N GLU A 231 17.77 19.23 -13.72
CA GLU A 231 18.65 19.91 -12.77
C GLU A 231 18.29 19.50 -11.34
N ILE A 232 19.28 19.01 -10.58
CA ILE A 232 19.08 18.50 -9.22
C ILE A 232 19.99 19.16 -8.23
N PHE A 233 19.54 19.27 -6.99
CA PHE A 233 20.30 19.73 -5.84
C PHE A 233 20.07 18.80 -4.63
N PRO A 234 21.13 18.33 -3.96
CA PRO A 234 22.54 18.49 -4.33
C PRO A 234 22.94 17.63 -5.53
N GLN A 235 24.13 17.90 -6.07
CA GLN A 235 24.73 17.11 -7.12
C GLN A 235 26.14 16.69 -6.72
N PRO A 236 26.41 15.38 -6.49
CA PRO A 236 25.48 14.24 -6.62
C PRO A 236 24.38 14.24 -5.53
N PRO A 237 23.35 13.37 -5.66
CA PRO A 237 22.29 13.21 -4.65
C PRO A 237 22.83 13.04 -3.24
N PHE A 238 22.17 13.64 -2.26
CA PHE A 238 22.52 13.37 -0.86
C PHE A 238 22.12 11.94 -0.51
N MET A 239 23.09 11.16 -0.06
CA MET A 239 22.92 9.79 0.37
C MET A 239 23.31 9.68 1.85
N ALA A 240 22.51 8.97 2.63
CA ALA A 240 22.86 8.63 3.99
C ALA A 240 22.43 7.20 4.32
N ASN A 241 23.20 6.54 5.17
CA ASN A 241 22.88 5.25 5.73
C ASN A 241 23.29 5.21 7.20
N MET A 242 22.53 4.44 7.97
CA MET A 242 22.88 4.10 9.35
C MET A 242 22.35 2.70 9.66
N ALA A 243 23.20 1.91 10.31
CA ALA A 243 22.83 0.59 10.82
C ALA A 243 23.06 0.56 12.34
N ALA A 244 22.01 0.15 13.06
CA ALA A 244 22.06 -0.20 14.48
C ALA A 244 21.90 -1.73 14.62
N SER A 245 21.81 -2.23 15.84
CA SER A 245 21.73 -3.68 16.08
C SER A 245 20.48 -4.34 15.47
N ASN A 246 19.33 -3.66 15.55
CA ASN A 246 18.01 -4.22 15.18
C ASN A 246 17.29 -3.42 14.09
N GLU A 247 17.89 -2.33 13.63
CA GLU A 247 17.29 -1.46 12.63
C GLU A 247 18.38 -0.82 11.77
N ALA A 248 18.06 -0.59 10.50
CA ALA A 248 18.93 0.15 9.60
C ALA A 248 18.09 1.03 8.67
N VAL A 249 18.67 2.14 8.26
CA VAL A 249 18.05 3.06 7.31
C VAL A 249 19.06 3.47 6.26
N GLU A 250 18.62 3.48 5.00
CA GLU A 250 19.35 4.02 3.86
C GLU A 250 18.40 4.86 3.04
N TRP A 251 18.84 6.04 2.63
CA TRP A 251 18.00 6.94 1.87
C TRP A 251 18.82 7.88 0.99
N GLY A 252 18.19 8.28 -0.12
CA GLY A 252 18.72 9.26 -1.04
C GLY A 252 17.69 10.32 -1.34
N ILE A 253 18.11 11.58 -1.46
CA ILE A 253 17.24 12.70 -1.81
C ILE A 253 17.89 13.68 -2.76
N VAL A 254 17.03 14.35 -3.52
CA VAL A 254 17.32 15.52 -4.34
C VAL A 254 16.13 16.46 -4.36
N TRP A 255 16.41 17.74 -4.63
CA TRP A 255 15.39 18.74 -4.97
C TRP A 255 15.57 19.17 -6.41
N THR A 256 14.48 19.43 -7.08
CA THR A 256 14.46 19.96 -8.45
C THR A 256 13.84 21.36 -8.44
N PRO A 257 14.47 22.37 -9.09
CA PRO A 257 13.88 23.71 -9.20
C PRO A 257 12.60 23.69 -10.05
N ASP A 258 12.57 22.83 -11.06
CA ASP A 258 11.43 22.61 -11.93
C ASP A 258 10.66 21.36 -11.54
N SER A 259 9.34 21.38 -11.70
CA SER A 259 8.49 20.21 -11.42
C SER A 259 8.75 19.10 -12.42
N LEU A 260 9.08 17.91 -11.92
CA LEU A 260 9.12 16.71 -12.76
C LEU A 260 7.69 16.27 -13.12
N PRO A 261 7.52 15.55 -14.25
CA PRO A 261 6.23 14.95 -14.62
C PRO A 261 5.66 14.03 -13.52
N GLU A 262 6.54 13.33 -12.81
CA GLU A 262 6.21 12.41 -11.73
C GLU A 262 7.11 12.67 -10.51
N THR A 263 6.50 12.79 -9.34
CA THR A 263 7.26 12.91 -8.09
C THR A 263 7.81 11.54 -7.68
N ILE A 264 9.12 11.44 -7.48
CA ILE A 264 9.76 10.22 -6.99
C ILE A 264 9.66 10.23 -5.47
N ALA A 265 8.77 9.44 -4.91
CA ALA A 265 8.51 9.35 -3.47
C ALA A 265 8.35 7.87 -3.08
N GLU A 266 9.44 7.13 -3.11
CA GLU A 266 9.43 5.68 -2.93
C GLU A 266 9.96 5.30 -1.56
N SER A 267 9.29 4.36 -0.90
CA SER A 267 9.70 3.88 0.41
C SER A 267 9.52 2.37 0.55
N TYR A 268 10.45 1.75 1.28
CA TYR A 268 10.56 0.31 1.43
C TYR A 268 10.86 -0.06 2.88
N VAL A 269 10.27 -1.15 3.34
CA VAL A 269 10.57 -1.76 4.65
C VAL A 269 10.87 -3.24 4.45
N ASN A 270 12.06 -3.67 4.86
CA ASN A 270 12.56 -5.03 4.61
C ASN A 270 12.36 -5.45 3.14
N LEU A 271 12.70 -4.54 2.21
CA LEU A 271 12.58 -4.67 0.75
C LEU A 271 11.12 -4.77 0.22
N VAL A 272 10.12 -4.63 1.09
CA VAL A 272 8.71 -4.59 0.68
C VAL A 272 8.33 -3.13 0.37
N PRO A 273 7.78 -2.83 -0.81
CA PRO A 273 7.35 -1.48 -1.14
C PRO A 273 6.18 -1.05 -0.25
N THR A 274 6.30 0.15 0.32
CA THR A 274 5.26 0.75 1.16
C THR A 274 4.60 1.91 0.41
N ALA A 275 3.73 1.57 -0.54
CA ALA A 275 3.09 2.54 -1.43
C ALA A 275 2.29 3.64 -0.69
N GLN A 276 1.78 3.32 0.51
CA GLN A 276 1.08 4.26 1.39
C GLN A 276 2.00 4.89 2.45
N GLY A 277 3.33 4.70 2.33
CA GLY A 277 4.31 5.22 3.27
C GLY A 277 4.17 4.62 4.67
N GLY A 278 4.16 5.48 5.67
CA GLY A 278 4.04 5.07 7.08
C GLY A 278 4.98 5.84 8.00
N THR A 279 5.26 5.26 9.15
CA THR A 279 6.03 5.88 10.22
C THR A 279 7.46 6.24 9.81
N HIS A 280 8.11 5.44 8.96
CA HIS A 280 9.45 5.72 8.43
C HIS A 280 9.48 6.96 7.53
N VAL A 281 8.49 7.11 6.64
CA VAL A 281 8.37 8.31 5.78
C VAL A 281 8.07 9.55 6.62
N ASN A 282 7.21 9.42 7.63
CA ASN A 282 6.92 10.52 8.55
C ASN A 282 8.17 10.93 9.35
N GLY A 283 9.00 9.95 9.76
CA GLY A 283 10.29 10.20 10.40
C GLY A 283 11.24 10.97 9.49
N LEU A 284 11.43 10.52 8.24
CA LEU A 284 12.26 11.22 7.26
C LEU A 284 11.78 12.66 7.06
N ARG A 285 10.47 12.84 6.89
CA ARG A 285 9.85 14.16 6.72
C ARG A 285 10.11 15.09 7.91
N ALA A 286 9.93 14.59 9.12
CA ALA A 286 10.17 15.37 10.33
C ALA A 286 11.63 15.78 10.45
N GLY A 287 12.57 14.82 10.33
CA GLY A 287 13.99 15.05 10.45
C GLY A 287 14.54 16.07 9.45
N LEU A 288 14.21 15.90 8.16
CA LEU A 288 14.65 16.84 7.11
C LEU A 288 14.06 18.24 7.29
N THR A 289 12.78 18.33 7.65
CA THR A 289 12.12 19.62 7.88
C THR A 289 12.78 20.38 9.04
N GLU A 290 13.12 19.67 10.10
CA GLU A 290 13.79 20.27 11.26
C GLU A 290 15.20 20.71 10.92
N ALA A 291 15.99 19.87 10.24
CA ALA A 291 17.35 20.23 9.79
C ALA A 291 17.37 21.47 8.89
N MET A 292 16.43 21.55 7.93
CA MET A 292 16.31 22.72 7.06
C MET A 292 15.88 23.98 7.80
N ARG A 293 14.97 23.87 8.76
CA ARG A 293 14.58 25.03 9.60
C ARG A 293 15.75 25.55 10.39
N GLU A 294 16.50 24.68 11.06
CA GLU A 294 17.69 25.06 11.82
C GLU A 294 18.76 25.72 10.93
N PHE A 295 18.98 25.18 9.73
CA PHE A 295 19.93 25.75 8.76
C PHE A 295 19.50 27.14 8.28
N LEU A 296 18.23 27.31 7.92
CA LEU A 296 17.66 28.59 7.47
C LEU A 296 17.72 29.66 8.56
N ASP A 297 17.40 29.29 9.81
CA ASP A 297 17.44 30.19 10.96
C ASP A 297 18.90 30.60 11.29
N PHE A 298 19.81 29.63 11.37
CA PHE A 298 21.22 29.87 11.67
C PHE A 298 21.91 30.78 10.64
N ARG A 299 21.57 30.59 9.36
CA ARG A 299 22.13 31.39 8.25
C ARG A 299 21.37 32.70 8.00
N ASN A 300 20.31 32.98 8.75
CA ASN A 300 19.45 34.16 8.57
C ASN A 300 18.89 34.28 7.13
N LEU A 301 18.55 33.14 6.51
CA LEU A 301 18.01 33.09 5.13
C LEU A 301 16.51 33.32 5.06
N LEU A 302 15.79 33.30 6.19
CA LEU A 302 14.33 33.46 6.22
C LEU A 302 13.91 34.93 5.99
N PRO A 303 13.15 35.23 4.92
CA PRO A 303 12.58 36.55 4.73
C PRO A 303 11.59 36.88 5.85
N ARG A 304 11.44 38.17 6.17
CA ARG A 304 10.49 38.63 7.20
C ARG A 304 9.07 38.15 6.92
N GLY A 305 8.47 37.46 7.90
CA GLY A 305 7.08 36.97 7.81
C GLY A 305 6.90 35.67 7.04
N VAL A 306 7.96 35.04 6.56
CA VAL A 306 7.92 33.70 5.94
C VAL A 306 8.21 32.65 7.01
N LYS A 307 7.33 31.67 7.14
CA LYS A 307 7.54 30.45 7.94
C LYS A 307 7.53 29.24 7.01
N ILE A 308 8.53 28.40 7.14
CA ILE A 308 8.62 27.15 6.39
C ILE A 308 7.67 26.12 6.98
N ALA A 309 6.77 25.61 6.15
CA ALA A 309 5.94 24.46 6.46
C ALA A 309 6.62 23.17 5.95
N PRO A 310 6.28 21.99 6.50
CA PRO A 310 6.82 20.73 5.98
C PRO A 310 6.60 20.55 4.48
N GLU A 311 5.45 20.98 3.97
CA GLU A 311 5.07 20.88 2.56
C GLU A 311 6.04 21.64 1.65
N ASP A 312 6.59 22.79 2.10
CA ASP A 312 7.52 23.59 1.32
C ASP A 312 8.84 22.83 1.07
N VAL A 313 9.26 22.02 2.04
CA VAL A 313 10.45 21.16 1.93
C VAL A 313 10.21 20.02 0.96
N TRP A 314 8.96 19.55 0.87
CA TRP A 314 8.60 18.32 0.15
C TRP A 314 8.02 18.54 -1.25
N GLU A 315 7.60 19.76 -1.62
CA GLU A 315 6.97 20.03 -2.92
C GLU A 315 7.88 19.66 -4.11
N SER A 316 9.17 19.93 -3.99
CA SER A 316 10.17 19.64 -5.03
C SER A 316 11.20 18.59 -4.60
N CYS A 317 10.90 17.81 -3.56
CA CYS A 317 11.77 16.80 -3.02
C CYS A 317 11.47 15.43 -3.63
N HIS A 318 12.49 14.80 -4.16
CA HIS A 318 12.45 13.43 -4.67
C HIS A 318 13.31 12.56 -3.78
N PHE A 319 12.77 11.43 -3.34
CA PHE A 319 13.48 10.56 -2.40
C PHE A 319 13.21 9.08 -2.64
N VAL A 320 14.17 8.27 -2.24
CA VAL A 320 14.02 6.83 -2.07
C VAL A 320 14.49 6.48 -0.66
N LEU A 321 13.65 5.80 0.11
CA LEU A 321 13.90 5.44 1.50
C LEU A 321 13.79 3.93 1.68
N SER A 322 14.82 3.30 2.22
CA SER A 322 14.83 1.89 2.61
C SER A 322 15.10 1.75 4.10
N VAL A 323 14.19 1.08 4.80
CA VAL A 323 14.35 0.79 6.24
C VAL A 323 14.36 -0.72 6.45
N LYS A 324 15.26 -1.20 7.28
CA LYS A 324 15.31 -2.60 7.72
C LYS A 324 15.01 -2.65 9.21
N LEU A 325 14.03 -3.43 9.60
CA LEU A 325 13.59 -3.61 10.99
C LEU A 325 13.52 -5.09 11.32
N GLU A 326 13.88 -5.47 12.53
CA GLU A 326 13.81 -6.85 12.99
C GLU A 326 12.36 -7.35 13.04
N ASP A 327 11.43 -6.53 13.55
CA ASP A 327 10.00 -6.87 13.66
C ASP A 327 9.11 -5.71 13.19
N PRO A 328 8.99 -5.47 11.86
CA PRO A 328 8.17 -4.40 11.34
C PRO A 328 6.68 -4.71 11.48
N GLN A 329 5.92 -3.72 11.95
CA GLN A 329 4.47 -3.80 12.07
C GLN A 329 3.83 -3.02 10.92
N PHE A 330 2.98 -3.68 10.16
CA PHE A 330 2.26 -3.08 9.04
C PHE A 330 0.77 -2.91 9.34
N SER A 331 0.14 -2.00 8.61
CA SER A 331 -1.30 -1.73 8.71
C SER A 331 -2.13 -2.63 7.80
N GLY A 332 -1.79 -3.89 7.62
CA GLY A 332 -2.52 -4.87 6.79
C GLY A 332 -1.59 -5.91 6.17
N GLN A 333 -2.17 -6.96 5.60
CA GLN A 333 -1.43 -8.09 5.05
C GLN A 333 -0.64 -7.70 3.78
N THR A 334 -1.12 -6.76 2.99
CA THR A 334 -0.43 -6.25 1.79
C THR A 334 0.82 -5.43 2.10
N LYS A 335 1.07 -5.12 3.39
CA LYS A 335 2.26 -4.42 3.90
C LYS A 335 2.51 -3.04 3.28
N GLU A 336 1.48 -2.40 2.73
CA GLU A 336 1.61 -1.12 2.02
C GLU A 336 1.96 0.07 2.93
N ARG A 337 1.74 -0.05 4.24
CA ARG A 337 1.99 1.02 5.20
C ARG A 337 2.62 0.50 6.48
N LEU A 338 3.77 1.08 6.86
CA LEU A 338 4.42 0.79 8.14
C LEU A 338 3.71 1.51 9.29
N SER A 339 3.49 0.80 10.41
CA SER A 339 2.85 1.31 11.62
C SER A 339 3.73 1.28 12.88
N SER A 340 4.96 0.75 12.80
CA SER A 340 5.92 0.68 13.91
C SER A 340 6.25 2.09 14.44
N ARG A 341 5.79 2.45 15.64
CA ARG A 341 5.92 3.82 16.18
C ARG A 341 7.37 4.22 16.45
N GLU A 342 8.19 3.30 16.90
CA GLU A 342 9.60 3.55 17.24
C GLU A 342 10.41 3.97 16.03
N CYS A 343 10.03 3.49 14.84
CA CYS A 343 10.68 3.83 13.59
C CYS A 343 10.64 5.35 13.26
N VAL A 344 9.59 6.07 13.69
CA VAL A 344 9.53 7.53 13.49
C VAL A 344 10.71 8.22 14.17
N THR A 345 10.95 7.88 15.44
CA THR A 345 11.99 8.51 16.24
C THR A 345 13.38 8.18 15.71
N PHE A 346 13.60 6.91 15.36
CA PHE A 346 14.87 6.46 14.77
C PHE A 346 15.16 7.18 13.45
N VAL A 347 14.26 7.09 12.48
CA VAL A 347 14.48 7.70 11.16
C VAL A 347 14.56 9.23 11.25
N SER A 348 13.73 9.87 12.10
CA SER A 348 13.77 11.33 12.28
C SER A 348 15.09 11.80 12.88
N GLY A 349 15.60 11.09 13.89
CA GLY A 349 16.90 11.41 14.50
C GLY A 349 18.03 11.28 13.49
N VAL A 350 18.12 10.13 12.81
CA VAL A 350 19.16 9.88 11.80
C VAL A 350 19.10 10.89 10.66
N ALA A 351 17.90 11.16 10.13
CA ALA A 351 17.72 12.10 9.02
C ALA A 351 18.12 13.53 9.42
N LYS A 352 17.70 13.97 10.61
CA LYS A 352 18.07 15.27 11.14
C LYS A 352 19.59 15.41 11.30
N ASP A 353 20.21 14.47 12.00
CA ASP A 353 21.62 14.56 12.37
C ASP A 353 22.54 14.49 11.14
N THR A 354 22.30 13.53 10.25
CA THR A 354 23.11 13.34 9.04
C THR A 354 22.95 14.51 8.07
N PHE A 355 21.72 14.98 7.88
CA PHE A 355 21.47 16.08 6.95
C PHE A 355 21.93 17.43 7.51
N SER A 356 21.77 17.70 8.81
CA SER A 356 22.32 18.90 9.46
C SER A 356 23.85 18.95 9.37
N LEU A 357 24.53 17.81 9.57
CA LEU A 357 25.96 17.71 9.40
C LEU A 357 26.39 18.02 7.98
N TRP A 358 25.70 17.44 7.00
CA TRP A 358 25.98 17.66 5.59
C TRP A 358 25.76 19.13 5.19
N LEU A 359 24.65 19.76 5.60
CA LEU A 359 24.37 21.18 5.35
C LEU A 359 25.47 22.11 5.88
N ASN A 360 26.04 21.78 7.05
CA ASN A 360 27.13 22.53 7.62
C ASN A 360 28.44 22.35 6.84
N GLN A 361 28.68 21.20 6.25
CA GLN A 361 29.84 20.90 5.42
C GLN A 361 29.73 21.47 4.00
N HIS A 362 28.49 21.58 3.47
CA HIS A 362 28.18 22.00 2.11
C HIS A 362 27.26 23.23 2.08
N PRO A 363 27.66 24.36 2.69
CA PRO A 363 26.74 25.49 2.87
C PRO A 363 26.24 26.10 1.56
N GLN A 364 27.01 26.07 0.49
CA GLN A 364 26.61 26.60 -0.81
C GLN A 364 25.50 25.78 -1.46
N GLU A 365 25.58 24.45 -1.33
CA GLU A 365 24.55 23.55 -1.84
C GLU A 365 23.29 23.62 -0.97
N GLY A 366 23.48 23.73 0.36
CA GLY A 366 22.39 23.95 1.30
C GLY A 366 21.63 25.25 1.03
N GLU A 367 22.33 26.33 0.62
CA GLU A 367 21.70 27.60 0.23
C GLU A 367 20.86 27.45 -1.05
N LYS A 368 21.32 26.68 -2.05
CA LYS A 368 20.53 26.39 -3.26
C LYS A 368 19.24 25.60 -2.93
N ILE A 369 19.34 24.59 -2.07
CA ILE A 369 18.17 23.86 -1.60
C ILE A 369 17.22 24.80 -0.84
N ALA A 370 17.79 25.68 0.01
CA ALA A 370 17.03 26.68 0.74
C ALA A 370 16.27 27.64 -0.21
N GLU A 371 16.89 28.06 -1.32
CA GLU A 371 16.24 28.90 -2.35
C GLU A 371 15.02 28.20 -2.96
N ILE A 372 15.13 26.90 -3.29
CA ILE A 372 13.99 26.11 -3.82
C ILE A 372 12.87 26.05 -2.79
N ILE A 373 13.19 25.73 -1.54
CA ILE A 373 12.20 25.65 -0.45
C ILE A 373 11.55 27.01 -0.17
N LEU A 374 12.33 28.09 -0.20
CA LEU A 374 11.82 29.44 -0.02
C LEU A 374 10.91 29.88 -1.19
N ALA A 375 11.26 29.48 -2.42
CA ALA A 375 10.41 29.72 -3.58
C ALA A 375 9.05 28.99 -3.45
N SER A 376 9.06 27.73 -2.98
CA SER A 376 7.85 26.97 -2.67
C SER A 376 7.03 27.65 -1.57
N ALA A 377 7.64 28.05 -0.45
CA ALA A 377 6.97 28.78 0.61
C ALA A 377 6.36 30.11 0.13
N GLN A 378 7.08 30.85 -0.70
CA GLN A 378 6.56 32.10 -1.30
C GLN A 378 5.42 31.83 -2.27
N LYS A 379 5.51 30.76 -3.10
CA LYS A 379 4.43 30.32 -4.01
C LYS A 379 3.19 29.97 -3.20
N ARG A 380 3.31 29.18 -2.12
CA ARG A 380 2.24 28.84 -1.19
C ARG A 380 1.63 30.10 -0.56
N LEU A 381 2.44 31.04 -0.05
CA LEU A 381 1.97 32.28 0.56
C LEU A 381 1.30 33.21 -0.47
N ARG A 382 1.80 33.25 -1.71
CA ARG A 382 1.17 34.02 -2.82
C ARG A 382 -0.13 33.36 -3.26
N ALA A 383 -0.17 32.03 -3.34
CA ALA A 383 -1.39 31.28 -3.60
C ALA A 383 -2.41 31.50 -2.50
N GLY A 384 -2.01 31.46 -1.22
CA GLY A 384 -2.87 31.81 -0.08
C GLY A 384 -3.36 33.26 -0.11
N LYS A 385 -2.59 34.20 -0.67
CA LYS A 385 -3.04 35.58 -0.89
C LYS A 385 -3.92 35.76 -2.13
N LYS A 386 -3.73 34.92 -3.17
CA LYS A 386 -4.56 34.93 -4.39
C LYS A 386 -5.84 34.11 -4.25
N ILE A 387 -5.81 33.05 -3.44
CA ILE A 387 -6.98 32.25 -3.07
C ILE A 387 -7.57 32.84 -1.77
N ILE A 388 -7.78 34.13 -1.72
CA ILE A 388 -8.92 34.63 -0.96
C ILE A 388 -10.10 34.06 -1.74
N ARG A 389 -10.80 33.07 -1.15
CA ARG A 389 -12.10 32.61 -1.67
C ARG A 389 -12.82 33.85 -2.16
N LYS A 390 -13.01 33.95 -3.48
CA LYS A 390 -13.96 34.93 -3.99
C LYS A 390 -15.19 34.75 -3.11
N LYS A 391 -15.47 35.73 -2.22
CA LYS A 391 -16.76 35.76 -1.53
C LYS A 391 -17.74 35.54 -2.66
N ILE A 392 -18.51 34.46 -2.57
CA ILE A 392 -19.53 34.15 -3.56
C ILE A 392 -20.51 35.30 -3.52
N THR A 393 -20.23 36.31 -4.35
CA THR A 393 -21.10 37.47 -4.52
C THR A 393 -22.11 37.27 -5.65
N SER A 394 -21.95 36.15 -6.40
CA SER A 394 -22.87 35.74 -7.47
C SER A 394 -22.62 34.26 -7.81
N GLY A 395 -23.34 33.33 -7.17
CA GLY A 395 -23.33 31.89 -7.40
C GLY A 395 -24.36 31.21 -6.49
N PRO A 396 -24.67 29.90 -6.71
CA PRO A 396 -25.58 29.18 -5.84
C PRO A 396 -25.07 29.19 -4.39
N ALA A 397 -25.97 29.40 -3.42
CA ALA A 397 -25.62 29.33 -2.01
C ALA A 397 -25.09 27.93 -1.66
N LEU A 398 -24.07 27.88 -0.81
CA LEU A 398 -23.54 26.59 -0.34
C LEU A 398 -24.64 25.76 0.33
N PRO A 399 -24.64 24.43 0.14
CA PRO A 399 -25.65 23.57 0.75
C PRO A 399 -25.74 23.78 2.26
N GLY A 400 -26.94 23.99 2.81
CA GLY A 400 -27.13 24.24 4.24
C GLY A 400 -26.68 23.09 5.16
N LYS A 401 -26.56 21.87 4.61
CA LYS A 401 -26.05 20.70 5.32
C LYS A 401 -24.51 20.66 5.41
N LEU A 402 -23.79 21.43 4.59
CA LEU A 402 -22.34 21.49 4.59
C LEU A 402 -21.84 22.22 5.84
N ALA A 403 -21.02 21.55 6.64
CA ALA A 403 -20.23 22.17 7.69
C ALA A 403 -18.82 22.45 7.14
N ASP A 404 -18.62 23.64 6.60
CA ASP A 404 -17.39 24.05 5.92
C ASP A 404 -16.21 24.24 6.89
N CYS A 405 -14.97 24.16 6.39
CA CYS A 405 -13.76 24.47 7.13
C CYS A 405 -13.38 25.94 6.99
N SER A 406 -12.59 26.45 7.95
CA SER A 406 -12.14 27.85 7.94
C SER A 406 -10.89 28.08 7.08
N GLY A 407 -10.09 27.05 6.86
CA GLY A 407 -8.88 27.07 6.03
C GLY A 407 -9.20 27.31 4.56
N GLN A 408 -8.26 27.93 3.87
CA GLN A 408 -8.40 28.27 2.44
C GLN A 408 -7.28 27.64 1.59
N ASP A 409 -6.37 26.93 2.22
CA ASP A 409 -5.28 26.25 1.56
C ASP A 409 -5.79 24.94 0.94
N LEU A 410 -5.88 24.91 -0.39
CA LEU A 410 -6.38 23.76 -1.13
C LEU A 410 -5.55 22.49 -0.85
N SER A 411 -4.25 22.63 -0.63
CA SER A 411 -3.38 21.48 -0.36
C SER A 411 -3.71 20.77 0.96
N ARG A 412 -4.34 21.46 1.91
CA ARG A 412 -4.69 20.95 3.23
C ARG A 412 -6.18 20.68 3.41
N THR A 413 -7.04 21.39 2.66
CA THR A 413 -8.49 21.30 2.85
C THR A 413 -9.05 19.96 2.37
N GLU A 414 -9.96 19.42 3.16
CA GLU A 414 -10.57 18.12 2.93
C GLU A 414 -12.09 18.20 3.07
N LEU A 415 -12.81 17.55 2.16
CA LEU A 415 -14.26 17.38 2.24
C LEU A 415 -14.57 15.91 2.52
N PHE A 416 -15.21 15.63 3.64
CA PHE A 416 -15.76 14.31 3.93
C PHE A 416 -17.24 14.25 3.50
N LEU A 417 -17.53 13.37 2.54
CA LEU A 417 -18.88 12.98 2.17
C LEU A 417 -19.28 11.82 3.08
N VAL A 418 -20.18 12.09 4.03
CA VAL A 418 -20.48 11.16 5.13
C VAL A 418 -21.87 10.58 4.97
N GLU A 419 -22.00 9.28 5.11
CA GLU A 419 -23.29 8.59 5.08
C GLU A 419 -24.17 8.97 6.27
N GLY A 420 -25.33 9.54 5.98
CA GLY A 420 -26.39 9.83 6.96
C GLY A 420 -26.12 11.00 7.90
N ASP A 421 -27.19 11.53 8.46
CA ASP A 421 -27.13 12.68 9.38
C ASP A 421 -26.53 12.30 10.75
N SER A 422 -26.70 11.05 11.21
CA SER A 422 -26.16 10.58 12.51
C SER A 422 -24.63 10.53 12.49
N ALA A 423 -24.04 9.83 11.51
CA ALA A 423 -22.59 9.78 11.33
C ALA A 423 -22.04 11.17 10.98
N GLY A 424 -22.77 11.96 10.18
CA GLY A 424 -22.44 13.35 9.90
C GLY A 424 -22.36 14.22 11.16
N GLY A 425 -23.20 13.97 12.16
CA GLY A 425 -23.17 14.63 13.47
C GLY A 425 -21.90 14.31 14.26
N SER A 426 -21.52 13.01 14.34
CA SER A 426 -20.29 12.57 14.96
C SER A 426 -19.05 13.10 14.23
N ALA A 427 -19.04 13.08 12.89
CA ALA A 427 -17.96 13.60 12.07
C ALA A 427 -17.78 15.12 12.23
N LYS A 428 -18.89 15.90 12.33
CA LYS A 428 -18.82 17.34 12.60
C LYS A 428 -18.17 17.67 13.95
N GLN A 429 -18.32 16.81 14.94
CA GLN A 429 -17.66 16.96 16.25
C GLN A 429 -16.21 16.48 16.22
N ALA A 430 -15.93 15.40 15.45
CA ALA A 430 -14.62 14.79 15.34
C ALA A 430 -13.62 15.62 14.51
N ARG A 431 -14.09 16.39 13.53
CA ARG A 431 -13.27 17.07 12.53
C ARG A 431 -12.32 18.13 13.10
N ASP A 432 -11.25 18.38 12.41
CA ASP A 432 -10.52 19.63 12.54
C ASP A 432 -11.22 20.73 11.74
N ARG A 433 -11.67 21.78 12.46
CA ARG A 433 -12.44 22.86 11.85
C ARG A 433 -11.60 23.76 10.95
N GLU A 434 -10.30 23.71 11.08
CA GLU A 434 -9.40 24.51 10.25
C GLU A 434 -9.41 24.02 8.81
N PHE A 435 -9.26 22.70 8.59
CA PHE A 435 -9.07 22.16 7.24
C PHE A 435 -10.06 21.06 6.81
N GLN A 436 -10.89 20.54 7.71
CA GLN A 436 -11.85 19.48 7.39
C GLN A 436 -13.29 20.01 7.31
N ALA A 437 -13.93 19.84 6.16
CA ALA A 437 -15.34 20.09 5.93
C ALA A 437 -16.13 18.78 5.95
N ILE A 438 -17.37 18.80 6.41
CA ILE A 438 -18.27 17.64 6.48
C ILE A 438 -19.56 17.96 5.73
N MET A 439 -19.92 17.05 4.84
CA MET A 439 -21.20 17.07 4.14
C MET A 439 -21.93 15.73 4.31
N PRO A 440 -22.95 15.64 5.14
CA PRO A 440 -23.75 14.42 5.26
C PRO A 440 -24.60 14.24 4.00
N LEU A 441 -24.70 12.98 3.55
CA LEU A 441 -25.54 12.55 2.44
C LEU A 441 -26.80 11.89 2.98
N ARG A 442 -27.96 12.20 2.42
CA ARG A 442 -29.24 11.64 2.87
C ARG A 442 -29.59 10.37 2.09
N GLY A 443 -29.20 9.21 2.63
CA GLY A 443 -29.46 7.92 2.01
C GLY A 443 -28.61 7.63 0.79
N LYS A 444 -29.04 6.65 -0.01
CA LYS A 444 -28.35 6.25 -1.24
C LYS A 444 -28.52 7.32 -2.31
N ILE A 445 -27.41 7.77 -2.88
CA ILE A 445 -27.44 8.70 -4.00
C ILE A 445 -27.99 8.00 -5.27
N LEU A 446 -28.39 8.80 -6.24
CA LEU A 446 -28.80 8.29 -7.56
C LEU A 446 -27.68 7.42 -8.16
N ASN A 447 -28.04 6.26 -8.70
CA ASN A 447 -27.12 5.50 -9.55
C ASN A 447 -26.92 6.28 -10.87
N THR A 448 -25.78 6.95 -10.98
CA THR A 448 -25.45 7.86 -12.08
C THR A 448 -24.76 7.16 -13.26
N TRP A 449 -24.54 5.83 -13.18
CA TRP A 449 -23.75 5.09 -14.17
C TRP A 449 -24.32 5.15 -15.60
N GLU A 450 -25.63 5.12 -15.74
CA GLU A 450 -26.32 5.20 -17.04
C GLU A 450 -27.08 6.54 -17.21
N VAL A 451 -26.69 7.59 -16.51
CA VAL A 451 -27.35 8.91 -16.52
C VAL A 451 -26.43 9.95 -17.14
N ASP A 452 -26.95 10.74 -18.07
CA ASP A 452 -26.19 11.83 -18.69
C ASP A 452 -25.93 12.99 -17.70
N SER A 453 -24.83 13.72 -17.90
CA SER A 453 -24.42 14.84 -17.02
C SER A 453 -25.48 15.92 -16.88
N GLY A 454 -26.29 16.16 -17.89
CA GLY A 454 -27.41 17.12 -17.81
C GLY A 454 -28.54 16.67 -16.86
N GLU A 455 -28.80 15.37 -16.81
CA GLU A 455 -29.84 14.78 -15.95
C GLU A 455 -29.32 14.50 -14.53
N VAL A 456 -28.03 14.25 -14.38
CA VAL A 456 -27.41 13.95 -13.09
C VAL A 456 -27.54 15.11 -12.11
N MET A 457 -27.50 16.35 -12.60
CA MET A 457 -27.68 17.58 -11.81
C MET A 457 -29.11 17.81 -11.32
N ALA A 458 -30.10 17.07 -11.84
CA ALA A 458 -31.46 17.08 -11.30
C ALA A 458 -31.55 16.40 -9.92
N SER A 459 -30.58 15.55 -9.57
CA SER A 459 -30.46 14.99 -8.23
C SER A 459 -29.94 16.06 -7.26
N GLN A 460 -30.72 16.36 -6.22
CA GLN A 460 -30.33 17.35 -5.20
C GLN A 460 -29.00 17.00 -4.53
N GLU A 461 -28.75 15.72 -4.26
CA GLU A 461 -27.50 15.27 -3.62
C GLU A 461 -26.28 15.50 -4.53
N VAL A 462 -26.39 15.22 -5.83
CA VAL A 462 -25.33 15.47 -6.80
C VAL A 462 -25.10 16.96 -7.02
N HIS A 463 -26.19 17.72 -7.13
CA HIS A 463 -26.11 19.18 -7.20
C HIS A 463 -25.39 19.78 -5.98
N ASP A 464 -25.74 19.32 -4.77
CA ASP A 464 -25.09 19.76 -3.54
C ASP A 464 -23.59 19.42 -3.50
N ILE A 465 -23.22 18.23 -3.99
CA ILE A 465 -21.81 17.82 -4.13
C ILE A 465 -21.09 18.75 -5.10
N ALA A 466 -21.62 18.98 -6.30
CA ALA A 466 -21.02 19.85 -7.31
C ALA A 466 -20.83 21.29 -6.78
N VAL A 467 -21.84 21.86 -6.12
CA VAL A 467 -21.78 23.18 -5.50
C VAL A 467 -20.76 23.22 -4.36
N ALA A 468 -20.70 22.20 -3.50
CA ALA A 468 -19.71 22.11 -2.43
C ALA A 468 -18.28 22.03 -2.98
N LEU A 469 -18.06 21.25 -4.03
CA LEU A 469 -16.77 21.13 -4.68
C LEU A 469 -16.35 22.38 -5.47
N GLY A 470 -17.32 23.13 -5.99
CA GLY A 470 -17.10 24.23 -6.92
C GLY A 470 -16.75 23.78 -8.35
N ILE A 471 -17.09 22.54 -8.70
CA ILE A 471 -16.80 21.90 -9.98
C ILE A 471 -18.10 21.34 -10.57
N GLU A 472 -18.35 21.62 -11.84
CA GLU A 472 -19.47 21.05 -12.57
C GLU A 472 -19.14 19.64 -13.10
N PRO A 473 -20.12 18.75 -13.23
CA PRO A 473 -19.91 17.46 -13.88
C PRO A 473 -19.27 17.60 -15.27
N ASP A 474 -18.40 16.67 -15.63
CA ASP A 474 -17.63 16.62 -16.88
C ASP A 474 -16.68 17.78 -17.15
N SER A 475 -16.47 18.67 -16.16
CA SER A 475 -15.50 19.73 -16.26
C SER A 475 -14.07 19.20 -16.11
N ASN A 476 -13.18 19.60 -17.01
CA ASN A 476 -11.74 19.39 -16.87
C ASN A 476 -11.03 20.57 -16.18
N ASP A 477 -11.74 21.67 -15.92
CA ASP A 477 -11.18 22.85 -15.23
C ASP A 477 -11.37 22.70 -13.71
N LEU A 478 -10.26 22.56 -13.00
CA LEU A 478 -10.20 22.42 -11.55
C LEU A 478 -9.86 23.73 -10.82
N GLN A 479 -9.82 24.89 -11.52
CA GLN A 479 -9.41 26.17 -10.90
C GLN A 479 -10.33 26.63 -9.77
N ASN A 480 -11.59 26.19 -9.77
CA ASN A 480 -12.58 26.55 -8.74
C ASN A 480 -12.71 25.47 -7.64
N LEU A 481 -11.87 24.42 -7.66
CA LEU A 481 -11.90 23.35 -6.66
C LEU A 481 -11.73 23.93 -5.25
N ARG A 482 -12.58 23.50 -4.32
CA ARG A 482 -12.63 24.06 -2.96
C ARG A 482 -11.87 23.21 -1.94
N TYR A 483 -11.65 21.93 -2.22
CA TYR A 483 -11.00 20.99 -1.30
C TYR A 483 -9.99 20.15 -2.04
N GLY A 484 -8.77 20.08 -1.52
CA GLY A 484 -7.68 19.28 -2.11
C GLY A 484 -7.86 17.78 -1.95
N LYS A 485 -8.64 17.34 -0.95
CA LYS A 485 -9.03 15.94 -0.78
C LYS A 485 -10.52 15.82 -0.61
N ILE A 486 -11.10 14.83 -1.26
CA ILE A 486 -12.51 14.45 -1.17
C ILE A 486 -12.53 13.03 -0.63
N CYS A 487 -12.99 12.88 0.61
CA CYS A 487 -12.98 11.61 1.33
C CYS A 487 -14.39 11.05 1.42
N ILE A 488 -14.63 9.88 0.84
CA ILE A 488 -15.90 9.16 0.94
C ILE A 488 -15.86 8.38 2.24
N LEU A 489 -16.82 8.63 3.14
CA LEU A 489 -16.91 8.00 4.45
C LEU A 489 -18.29 7.38 4.62
N ALA A 490 -18.34 6.06 4.43
CA ALA A 490 -19.52 5.23 4.56
C ALA A 490 -19.36 4.21 5.68
N ASP A 491 -20.45 3.64 6.15
CA ASP A 491 -20.46 2.56 7.12
C ASP A 491 -19.74 1.33 6.56
N ALA A 492 -19.12 0.54 7.42
CA ALA A 492 -18.39 -0.66 7.01
C ALA A 492 -19.30 -1.90 6.88
N ASP A 493 -20.54 -1.69 6.47
CA ASP A 493 -21.53 -2.74 6.21
C ASP A 493 -21.90 -2.80 4.71
N SER A 494 -22.81 -3.70 4.34
CA SER A 494 -23.23 -3.90 2.95
C SER A 494 -23.91 -2.66 2.34
N ASP A 495 -24.65 -1.90 3.15
CA ASP A 495 -25.33 -0.68 2.68
C ASP A 495 -24.34 0.45 2.49
N GLY A 496 -23.39 0.64 3.40
CA GLY A 496 -22.31 1.61 3.28
C GLY A 496 -21.39 1.33 2.11
N ASN A 497 -21.04 0.05 1.88
CA ASN A 497 -20.27 -0.36 0.69
C ASN A 497 -21.01 -0.03 -0.61
N HIS A 498 -22.34 -0.20 -0.64
CA HIS A 498 -23.16 0.19 -1.80
C HIS A 498 -23.15 1.72 -2.01
N ILE A 499 -23.28 2.51 -0.93
CA ILE A 499 -23.22 3.98 -1.00
C ILE A 499 -21.84 4.43 -1.49
N ALA A 500 -20.77 3.87 -0.94
CA ALA A 500 -19.41 4.18 -1.39
C ALA A 500 -19.22 3.86 -2.88
N THR A 501 -19.73 2.70 -3.35
CA THR A 501 -19.67 2.32 -4.76
C THR A 501 -20.42 3.32 -5.66
N LEU A 502 -21.61 3.77 -5.25
CA LEU A 502 -22.38 4.76 -6.01
C LEU A 502 -21.66 6.12 -6.08
N ILE A 503 -21.00 6.52 -5.00
CA ILE A 503 -20.23 7.77 -4.97
C ILE A 503 -18.97 7.63 -5.82
N CYS A 504 -18.25 6.50 -5.73
CA CYS A 504 -17.12 6.21 -6.61
C CYS A 504 -17.52 6.24 -8.09
N ALA A 505 -18.68 5.65 -8.43
CA ALA A 505 -19.22 5.67 -9.79
C ALA A 505 -19.53 7.11 -10.26
N LEU A 506 -20.12 7.94 -9.39
CA LEU A 506 -20.36 9.35 -9.67
C LEU A 506 -19.05 10.08 -10.00
N PHE A 507 -18.00 9.91 -9.19
CA PHE A 507 -16.72 10.54 -9.43
C PHE A 507 -16.03 10.01 -10.68
N TYR A 508 -16.03 8.69 -10.87
CA TYR A 508 -15.43 8.06 -12.05
C TYR A 508 -16.09 8.54 -13.35
N GLN A 509 -17.42 8.60 -13.39
CA GLN A 509 -18.19 8.92 -14.61
C GLN A 509 -18.27 10.44 -14.86
N HIS A 510 -18.58 11.25 -13.85
CA HIS A 510 -18.92 12.66 -14.01
C HIS A 510 -17.91 13.66 -13.45
N PHE A 511 -16.96 13.22 -12.63
CA PHE A 511 -15.88 14.04 -12.09
C PHE A 511 -14.52 13.40 -12.33
N ASN A 512 -14.35 12.83 -13.52
CA ASN A 512 -13.15 12.08 -13.91
C ASN A 512 -11.85 12.87 -13.73
N ALA A 513 -11.88 14.18 -14.01
CA ALA A 513 -10.73 15.06 -13.82
C ALA A 513 -10.24 15.08 -12.35
N LEU A 514 -11.15 15.03 -11.36
CA LEU A 514 -10.78 14.96 -9.95
C LEU A 514 -10.12 13.64 -9.57
N VAL A 515 -10.59 12.54 -10.17
CA VAL A 515 -9.99 11.21 -9.95
C VAL A 515 -8.59 11.16 -10.55
N ARG A 516 -8.42 11.59 -11.81
CA ARG A 516 -7.12 11.63 -12.48
C ARG A 516 -6.12 12.55 -11.81
N ALA A 517 -6.58 13.65 -11.22
CA ALA A 517 -5.74 14.56 -10.45
C ALA A 517 -5.45 14.06 -9.02
N GLY A 518 -5.97 12.89 -8.63
CA GLY A 518 -5.68 12.27 -7.34
C GLY A 518 -6.38 12.90 -6.13
N HIS A 519 -7.51 13.58 -6.33
CA HIS A 519 -8.22 14.28 -5.25
C HIS A 519 -9.24 13.41 -4.49
N VAL A 520 -9.61 12.21 -5.00
CA VAL A 520 -10.70 11.40 -4.46
C VAL A 520 -10.16 10.21 -3.67
N PHE A 521 -10.70 9.99 -2.47
CA PHE A 521 -10.28 8.95 -1.55
C PHE A 521 -11.48 8.27 -0.90
N VAL A 522 -11.33 6.99 -0.57
CA VAL A 522 -12.26 6.24 0.29
C VAL A 522 -11.64 6.11 1.67
N ALA A 523 -12.33 6.56 2.69
CA ALA A 523 -11.90 6.40 4.08
C ALA A 523 -12.30 5.01 4.59
N MET A 524 -11.38 4.37 5.33
CA MET A 524 -11.53 3.02 5.85
C MET A 524 -11.73 3.07 7.38
N PRO A 525 -12.97 3.17 7.88
CA PRO A 525 -13.24 3.10 9.31
C PRO A 525 -13.03 1.66 9.82
N PRO A 526 -12.55 1.45 11.06
CA PRO A 526 -12.38 0.13 11.62
C PRO A 526 -13.74 -0.50 12.00
N LEU A 527 -13.86 -1.82 11.79
CA LEU A 527 -14.99 -2.62 12.26
C LEU A 527 -14.87 -3.02 13.72
N TYR A 528 -13.64 -3.14 14.23
CA TYR A 528 -13.42 -3.63 15.58
C TYR A 528 -12.56 -2.70 16.41
N ARG A 529 -12.93 -2.60 17.69
CA ARG A 529 -12.09 -2.07 18.76
C ARG A 529 -11.78 -3.19 19.73
N ILE A 530 -10.53 -3.33 20.11
CA ILE A 530 -10.02 -4.36 21.00
C ILE A 530 -9.29 -3.67 22.15
N ASP A 531 -9.85 -3.75 23.35
CA ASP A 531 -9.26 -3.18 24.57
C ASP A 531 -8.55 -4.29 25.36
N VAL A 532 -7.28 -4.05 25.74
CA VAL A 532 -6.50 -4.95 26.61
C VAL A 532 -5.82 -4.12 27.69
N GLY A 533 -6.34 -4.17 28.90
CA GLY A 533 -5.87 -3.32 29.98
C GLY A 533 -5.99 -1.83 29.65
N LYS A 534 -4.86 -1.14 29.43
CA LYS A 534 -4.83 0.27 29.00
C LYS A 534 -4.57 0.46 27.51
N LYS A 535 -4.27 -0.61 26.78
CA LYS A 535 -3.99 -0.56 25.35
C LYS A 535 -5.30 -0.73 24.56
N VAL A 536 -5.43 0.05 23.48
CA VAL A 536 -6.55 0.00 22.54
C VAL A 536 -6.00 -0.29 21.16
N PHE A 537 -6.59 -1.26 20.48
CA PHE A 537 -6.28 -1.60 19.10
C PHE A 537 -7.55 -1.45 18.26
N TYR A 538 -7.36 -1.15 16.98
CA TYR A 538 -8.44 -1.08 16.01
C TYR A 538 -8.11 -2.02 14.86
N ALA A 539 -9.14 -2.67 14.31
CA ALA A 539 -9.02 -3.57 13.17
C ALA A 539 -10.10 -3.25 12.14
N LEU A 540 -9.72 -3.22 10.86
CA LEU A 540 -10.64 -2.91 9.75
C LEU A 540 -11.63 -4.04 9.52
N ASP A 541 -11.16 -5.28 9.65
CA ASP A 541 -11.92 -6.48 9.32
C ASP A 541 -11.62 -7.62 10.31
N GLU A 542 -12.22 -8.76 10.04
CA GLU A 542 -12.05 -9.98 10.86
C GLU A 542 -10.61 -10.50 10.82
N SER A 543 -9.93 -10.37 9.68
CA SER A 543 -8.55 -10.80 9.50
C SER A 543 -7.59 -10.00 10.38
N GLU A 544 -7.71 -8.66 10.34
CA GLU A 544 -6.92 -7.79 11.22
C GLU A 544 -7.25 -8.03 12.70
N ARG A 545 -8.53 -8.29 13.02
CA ARG A 545 -8.93 -8.63 14.38
C ARG A 545 -8.20 -9.86 14.90
N LEU A 546 -8.16 -10.92 14.10
CA LEU A 546 -7.44 -12.15 14.45
C LEU A 546 -5.93 -11.89 14.58
N GLY A 547 -5.36 -11.09 13.68
CA GLY A 547 -3.95 -10.67 13.75
C GLY A 547 -3.64 -9.90 15.04
N VAL A 548 -4.52 -8.97 15.44
CA VAL A 548 -4.38 -8.23 16.71
C VAL A 548 -4.47 -9.17 17.91
N LEU A 549 -5.38 -10.15 17.91
CA LEU A 549 -5.50 -11.13 18.99
C LEU A 549 -4.26 -12.01 19.11
N ALA A 550 -3.74 -12.51 17.98
CA ALA A 550 -2.50 -13.28 17.96
C ALA A 550 -1.30 -12.46 18.49
N ARG A 551 -1.24 -11.17 18.13
CA ARG A 551 -0.24 -10.25 18.66
C ARG A 551 -0.35 -10.04 20.16
N ILE A 552 -1.57 -9.84 20.69
CA ILE A 552 -1.83 -9.70 22.14
C ILE A 552 -1.32 -10.93 22.89
N GLU A 553 -1.53 -12.12 22.33
CA GLU A 553 -1.06 -13.38 22.90
C GLU A 553 0.46 -13.51 22.84
N ALA A 554 1.07 -13.20 21.70
CA ALA A 554 2.52 -13.25 21.49
C ALA A 554 3.26 -12.26 22.40
N GLU A 555 2.75 -11.01 22.52
CA GLU A 555 3.29 -9.99 23.42
C GLU A 555 2.97 -10.26 24.91
N LYS A 556 2.21 -11.34 25.23
CA LYS A 556 1.77 -11.69 26.58
C LYS A 556 1.16 -10.50 27.33
N LEU A 557 0.34 -9.69 26.64
CA LEU A 557 -0.30 -8.54 27.26
C LEU A 557 -1.29 -9.01 28.33
N THR A 558 -1.11 -8.48 29.53
CA THR A 558 -1.97 -8.84 30.68
C THR A 558 -3.19 -7.93 30.76
N GLY A 559 -4.38 -8.52 30.91
CA GLY A 559 -5.63 -7.78 31.06
C GLY A 559 -6.81 -8.56 30.47
N LYS A 560 -8.02 -8.14 30.83
CA LYS A 560 -9.23 -8.67 30.20
C LYS A 560 -9.30 -8.11 28.76
N ILE A 561 -9.43 -9.01 27.80
CA ILE A 561 -9.67 -8.62 26.39
C ILE A 561 -11.17 -8.32 26.25
N ASN A 562 -11.47 -7.12 25.75
CA ASN A 562 -12.83 -6.73 25.40
C ASN A 562 -12.86 -6.34 23.92
N ILE A 563 -13.74 -6.97 23.14
CA ILE A 563 -13.88 -6.74 21.72
C ILE A 563 -15.24 -6.09 21.48
N GLN A 564 -15.22 -4.90 20.88
CA GLN A 564 -16.41 -4.20 20.42
C GLN A 564 -16.42 -4.21 18.90
N ARG A 565 -17.52 -4.65 18.28
CA ARG A 565 -17.76 -4.49 16.85
C ARG A 565 -18.62 -3.25 16.64
N PHE A 566 -18.18 -2.37 15.76
CA PHE A 566 -18.98 -1.25 15.27
C PHE A 566 -19.88 -1.72 14.12
N LYS A 567 -21.16 -1.46 14.19
CA LYS A 567 -22.12 -1.74 13.12
C LYS A 567 -22.19 -0.62 12.10
N GLY A 568 -21.77 0.58 12.50
CA GLY A 568 -21.71 1.76 11.65
C GLY A 568 -21.02 2.92 12.36
N LEU A 569 -20.73 3.98 11.59
CA LEU A 569 -20.06 5.20 12.05
C LEU A 569 -20.80 5.92 13.18
N GLY A 570 -22.12 5.77 13.21
CA GLY A 570 -22.97 6.34 14.27
C GLY A 570 -22.74 5.74 15.65
N GLU A 571 -22.14 4.56 15.76
CA GLU A 571 -21.77 3.92 17.03
C GLU A 571 -20.39 4.37 17.55
N MET A 572 -19.61 5.04 16.72
CA MET A 572 -18.32 5.60 17.11
C MET A 572 -18.54 6.98 17.77
N ASN A 573 -17.95 7.16 18.93
CA ASN A 573 -17.92 8.49 19.50
C ASN A 573 -16.96 9.42 18.72
N PRO A 574 -17.09 10.75 18.81
CA PRO A 574 -16.27 11.68 18.02
C PRO A 574 -14.76 11.51 18.20
N SER A 575 -14.30 11.11 19.39
CA SER A 575 -12.87 10.89 19.66
C SER A 575 -12.36 9.64 18.92
N GLN A 576 -13.14 8.56 18.93
CA GLN A 576 -12.81 7.33 18.18
C GLN A 576 -12.79 7.58 16.68
N LEU A 577 -13.81 8.27 16.15
CA LEU A 577 -13.89 8.61 14.73
C LEU A 577 -12.74 9.53 14.30
N ARG A 578 -12.37 10.49 15.14
CA ARG A 578 -11.19 11.32 14.91
C ARG A 578 -9.91 10.48 14.84
N GLU A 579 -9.66 9.68 15.87
CA GLU A 579 -8.42 8.91 16.04
C GLU A 579 -8.23 7.88 14.92
N THR A 580 -9.29 7.23 14.47
CA THR A 580 -9.19 6.12 13.52
C THR A 580 -9.36 6.52 12.06
N THR A 581 -10.19 7.54 11.77
CA THR A 581 -10.71 7.76 10.42
C THR A 581 -10.46 9.17 9.89
N MET A 582 -10.38 10.19 10.76
CA MET A 582 -10.28 11.57 10.30
C MET A 582 -8.91 12.22 10.52
N ASN A 583 -8.17 11.82 11.55
CA ASN A 583 -6.85 12.38 11.82
C ASN A 583 -5.85 11.95 10.73
N PRO A 584 -5.20 12.89 10.03
CA PRO A 584 -4.23 12.60 8.97
C PRO A 584 -3.13 11.61 9.35
N ASP A 585 -2.70 11.63 10.62
CA ASP A 585 -1.59 10.80 11.10
C ASP A 585 -1.96 9.33 11.36
N THR A 586 -3.26 9.05 11.57
CA THR A 586 -3.69 7.72 12.05
C THR A 586 -4.72 7.05 11.16
N ARG A 587 -5.41 7.83 10.32
CA ARG A 587 -6.44 7.34 9.41
C ARG A 587 -5.88 6.52 8.26
N ARG A 588 -6.76 5.72 7.66
CA ARG A 588 -6.50 5.01 6.39
C ARG A 588 -7.39 5.57 5.30
N LEU A 589 -6.76 6.00 4.20
CA LEU A 589 -7.44 6.45 2.99
C LEU A 589 -6.93 5.61 1.81
N VAL A 590 -7.86 5.12 0.99
CA VAL A 590 -7.55 4.48 -0.29
C VAL A 590 -7.84 5.50 -1.38
N GLN A 591 -6.84 5.86 -2.18
CA GLN A 591 -7.00 6.78 -3.30
C GLN A 591 -7.75 6.09 -4.43
N LEU A 592 -8.75 6.76 -4.98
CA LEU A 592 -9.41 6.31 -6.20
C LEU A 592 -8.51 6.65 -7.39
N THR A 593 -8.06 5.65 -8.12
CA THR A 593 -7.18 5.79 -9.29
C THR A 593 -7.86 5.23 -10.53
N ILE A 594 -7.45 5.72 -11.70
CA ILE A 594 -7.85 5.19 -12.99
C ILE A 594 -6.57 4.75 -13.70
N GLU A 595 -6.42 3.46 -13.90
CA GLU A 595 -5.31 2.90 -14.68
C GLU A 595 -5.73 2.77 -16.15
N GLU A 596 -4.83 3.11 -17.08
CA GLU A 596 -5.08 2.87 -18.51
C GLU A 596 -5.06 1.36 -18.78
N ASN A 597 -6.11 0.85 -19.43
CA ASN A 597 -6.30 -0.57 -19.75
C ASN A 597 -6.67 -1.49 -18.58
N ASP A 598 -7.30 -0.96 -17.52
CA ASP A 598 -7.92 -1.80 -16.50
C ASP A 598 -9.37 -2.19 -16.88
N ASP A 599 -9.87 -3.24 -16.23
CA ASP A 599 -11.25 -3.72 -16.43
C ASP A 599 -12.27 -2.92 -15.58
N THR A 600 -11.87 -1.78 -14.99
CA THR A 600 -12.71 -1.00 -14.04
C THR A 600 -14.06 -0.65 -14.66
N ARG A 601 -14.07 -0.17 -15.91
CA ARG A 601 -15.31 0.21 -16.59
C ARG A 601 -16.24 -0.99 -16.80
N GLU A 602 -15.68 -2.13 -17.18
CA GLU A 602 -16.47 -3.36 -17.39
C GLU A 602 -17.04 -3.89 -16.06
N GLN A 603 -16.24 -3.85 -15.00
CA GLN A 603 -16.67 -4.25 -13.66
C GLN A 603 -17.76 -3.31 -13.12
N MET A 604 -17.58 -2.00 -13.26
CA MET A 604 -18.59 -1.03 -12.86
C MET A 604 -19.86 -1.15 -13.69
N ASP A 605 -19.77 -1.45 -14.99
CA ASP A 605 -20.92 -1.74 -15.85
C ASP A 605 -21.64 -3.00 -15.39
N LEU A 606 -20.89 -4.07 -15.08
CA LEU A 606 -21.46 -5.30 -14.49
C LEU A 606 -22.21 -5.00 -13.19
N LEU A 607 -21.62 -4.21 -12.29
CA LEU A 607 -22.18 -3.93 -10.97
C LEU A 607 -23.39 -2.99 -11.03
N LEU A 608 -23.38 -1.97 -11.89
CA LEU A 608 -24.31 -0.82 -11.81
C LEU A 608 -25.28 -0.70 -12.98
N ALA A 609 -24.97 -1.23 -14.17
CA ALA A 609 -25.85 -1.12 -15.32
C ALA A 609 -27.12 -1.95 -15.13
N LYS A 610 -28.30 -1.34 -15.35
CA LYS A 610 -29.61 -2.00 -15.19
C LYS A 610 -29.76 -3.21 -16.11
N LYS A 611 -29.29 -3.09 -17.34
CA LYS A 611 -29.35 -4.16 -18.37
C LYS A 611 -28.52 -5.41 -18.02
N ARG A 612 -27.53 -5.29 -17.12
CA ARG A 612 -26.63 -6.39 -16.73
C ARG A 612 -27.08 -7.17 -15.48
N ALA A 613 -28.35 -7.05 -15.10
CA ALA A 613 -28.90 -7.77 -13.92
C ALA A 613 -28.77 -9.31 -14.03
N GLY A 614 -28.89 -9.86 -15.25
CA GLY A 614 -28.70 -11.30 -15.51
C GLY A 614 -27.25 -11.73 -15.30
N ASP A 615 -26.32 -10.94 -15.80
CA ASP A 615 -24.89 -11.21 -15.68
C ASP A 615 -24.42 -11.12 -14.21
N ARG A 616 -24.95 -10.14 -13.45
CA ARG A 616 -24.70 -10.05 -11.98
C ARG A 616 -25.20 -11.28 -11.23
N LYS A 617 -26.37 -11.80 -11.63
CA LYS A 617 -26.91 -13.01 -11.00
C LYS A 617 -25.99 -14.20 -11.25
N SER A 618 -25.55 -14.42 -12.48
CA SER A 618 -24.61 -15.48 -12.81
C SER A 618 -23.28 -15.30 -12.08
N TRP A 619 -22.76 -14.08 -12.04
CA TRP A 619 -21.53 -13.77 -11.32
C TRP A 619 -21.63 -14.05 -9.81
N LEU A 620 -22.78 -13.73 -9.18
CA LEU A 620 -23.05 -14.04 -7.78
C LEU A 620 -23.24 -15.56 -7.54
N GLU A 621 -23.85 -16.28 -8.47
CA GLU A 621 -24.00 -17.74 -8.39
C GLU A 621 -22.63 -18.44 -8.50
N ASP A 622 -21.71 -17.91 -9.32
CA ASP A 622 -20.39 -18.48 -9.54
C ASP A 622 -19.38 -18.10 -8.44
N ARG A 623 -19.48 -16.89 -7.87
CA ARG A 623 -18.48 -16.33 -6.96
C ARG A 623 -19.00 -15.87 -5.60
N GLY A 624 -20.30 -15.97 -5.34
CA GLY A 624 -20.91 -15.49 -4.09
C GLY A 624 -20.39 -16.18 -2.83
N ASN A 625 -19.87 -17.39 -2.95
CA ASN A 625 -19.23 -18.12 -1.86
C ASN A 625 -17.86 -17.56 -1.45
N LEU A 626 -17.28 -16.67 -2.26
CA LEU A 626 -16.02 -15.96 -1.93
C LEU A 626 -16.28 -14.69 -1.13
N ALA A 627 -17.54 -14.24 -1.01
CA ALA A 627 -17.88 -13.07 -0.22
C ALA A 627 -17.67 -13.34 1.26
N GLN A 628 -16.96 -12.43 1.93
CA GLN A 628 -16.90 -12.39 3.39
C GLN A 628 -18.15 -11.66 3.89
N ILE A 629 -19.05 -12.37 4.58
CA ILE A 629 -20.29 -11.84 5.18
C ILE A 629 -20.03 -11.48 6.65
#